data_bae26acdf04b20d1f4ef30bf7e48149e
#
_entry.id   bae26acdf04b20d1f4ef30bf7e48149e
#
_cell.length_a   1.000
_cell.length_b   1.000
_cell.length_c   1.000
_cell.angle_alpha   90.00
_cell.angle_beta   90.00
_cell.angle_gamma   90.00
#
_symmetry.space_group_name_H-M   'P 1'
#
loop_
_entity.id
_entity.type
_entity.pdbx_description
1 polymer ?
#
loop_
_entity_poly.entity_id
_entity_poly.type
_entity_poly.pdbx_seq_one_letter_code
_entity_poly.pdbx_strand_id
1 'polypeptide(L)'
;TPIKSSAASDVYKRQVQEQGRLFETYNVGGHNEKQNIEIIHIIIETLQEMLPDSDPRKAHINNDLITYVEDRKGHDRRYAIAPDKIKAEIGWYPETMFKEGIRKTIAWYFEHEDWMNNVTSGDYQKYYNEMYEEK
;
A
#
# COMPACT_ATOMS: atom_id res chain seq x y z
N THR A 1 -10.23 5.16 -8.79
CA THR A 1 -9.70 5.10 -7.42
C THR A 1 -10.81 4.63 -6.51
N PRO A 2 -10.61 3.61 -5.67
CA PRO A 2 -11.67 3.13 -4.80
C PRO A 2 -12.14 4.24 -3.85
N ILE A 3 -13.43 4.48 -3.85
CA ILE A 3 -14.10 5.47 -2.98
C ILE A 3 -13.76 5.24 -1.50
N LYS A 4 -13.53 3.97 -1.11
CA LYS A 4 -13.13 3.61 0.27
C LYS A 4 -11.76 4.13 0.69
N SER A 5 -10.79 4.25 -0.21
CA SER A 5 -9.46 4.81 0.08
C SER A 5 -9.52 6.32 0.29
N SER A 6 -10.30 7.04 -0.51
CA SER A 6 -10.50 8.49 -0.32
C SER A 6 -11.31 8.77 0.95
N ALA A 7 -12.34 7.99 1.26
CA ALA A 7 -13.14 8.15 2.47
C ALA A 7 -12.29 7.99 3.76
N ALA A 8 -11.41 6.99 3.82
CA ALA A 8 -10.48 6.83 4.96
C ALA A 8 -9.50 8.01 5.08
N SER A 9 -9.02 8.53 3.96
CA SER A 9 -8.18 9.73 3.91
C SER A 9 -8.93 10.99 4.36
N ASP A 10 -10.21 11.09 4.07
CA ASP A 10 -11.03 12.25 4.43
C ASP A 10 -11.37 12.31 5.91
N VAL A 11 -11.42 11.18 6.61
CA VAL A 11 -11.69 11.14 8.07
C VAL A 11 -10.65 11.93 8.84
N TYR A 12 -9.35 11.63 8.70
CA TYR A 12 -8.32 12.36 9.44
C TYR A 12 -8.16 13.81 8.96
N LYS A 13 -8.37 14.08 7.68
CA LYS A 13 -8.34 15.46 7.14
C LYS A 13 -9.44 16.31 7.78
N ARG A 14 -10.65 15.77 7.85
CA ARG A 14 -11.79 16.42 8.50
C ARG A 14 -11.54 16.64 9.98
N GLN A 15 -11.02 15.65 10.70
CA GLN A 15 -10.69 15.80 12.11
C GLN A 15 -9.63 16.88 12.35
N VAL A 16 -8.58 16.96 11.51
CA VAL A 16 -7.60 18.05 11.60
C VAL A 16 -8.24 19.41 11.32
N GLN A 17 -9.13 19.49 10.34
CA GLN A 17 -9.81 20.72 9.98
C GLN A 17 -10.75 21.22 11.10
N GLU A 18 -11.47 20.33 11.77
CA GLU A 18 -12.46 20.66 12.79
C GLU A 18 -11.86 20.85 14.20
N GLN A 19 -10.80 20.12 14.52
CA GLN A 19 -10.25 20.00 15.88
C GLN A 19 -8.77 20.39 15.98
N GLY A 20 -8.06 20.49 14.85
CA GLY A 20 -6.65 20.84 14.82
C GLY A 20 -6.42 22.31 15.19
N ARG A 21 -5.25 22.59 15.75
CA ARG A 21 -4.83 23.96 16.03
C ARG A 21 -4.38 24.66 14.74
N LEU A 22 -4.74 25.93 14.59
CA LEU A 22 -4.32 26.73 13.44
C LEU A 22 -2.79 26.83 13.37
N PHE A 23 -2.26 26.76 12.16
CA PHE A 23 -0.82 26.84 11.84
C PHE A 23 0.03 25.67 12.39
N GLU A 24 -0.60 24.58 12.82
CA GLU A 24 0.09 23.38 13.27
C GLU A 24 0.16 22.32 12.16
N THR A 25 1.22 21.52 12.19
CA THR A 25 1.42 20.38 11.29
C THR A 25 1.16 19.09 12.05
N TYR A 26 0.43 18.17 11.41
CA TYR A 26 0.14 16.84 11.94
C TYR A 26 0.67 15.76 11.01
N ASN A 27 1.50 14.88 11.56
CA ASN A 27 1.95 13.71 10.86
C ASN A 27 0.91 12.60 10.98
N VAL A 28 0.63 11.91 9.86
CA VAL A 28 -0.28 10.77 9.81
C VAL A 28 0.54 9.53 9.49
N GLY A 29 0.56 8.57 10.40
CA GLY A 29 1.33 7.33 10.26
C GLY A 29 0.75 6.20 11.11
N GLY A 30 1.14 4.97 10.80
CA GLY A 30 0.55 3.76 11.38
C GLY A 30 1.47 2.95 12.28
N HIS A 31 2.63 3.45 12.70
CA HIS A 31 3.65 2.67 13.42
C HIS A 31 3.96 1.32 12.76
N ASN A 32 4.03 1.32 11.43
CA ASN A 32 4.09 0.10 10.64
C ASN A 32 5.32 0.09 9.74
N GLU A 33 6.47 0.29 10.36
CA GLU A 33 7.75 0.27 9.67
C GLU A 33 8.13 -1.17 9.33
N LYS A 34 8.17 -1.47 8.04
CA LYS A 34 8.55 -2.77 7.50
C LYS A 34 9.56 -2.62 6.39
N GLN A 35 10.46 -3.59 6.27
CA GLN A 35 11.32 -3.68 5.10
C GLN A 35 10.51 -4.10 3.87
N ASN A 36 10.92 -3.66 2.68
CA ASN A 36 10.25 -4.03 1.43
C ASN A 36 10.13 -5.55 1.28
N ILE A 37 11.18 -6.28 1.64
CA ILE A 37 11.17 -7.75 1.58
C ILE A 37 10.14 -8.38 2.53
N GLU A 38 9.94 -7.82 3.72
CA GLU A 38 8.91 -8.28 4.65
C GLU A 38 7.51 -8.06 4.08
N ILE A 39 7.29 -6.92 3.40
CA ILE A 39 6.01 -6.62 2.74
C ILE A 39 5.74 -7.64 1.62
N ILE A 40 6.75 -7.96 0.81
CA ILE A 40 6.63 -8.95 -0.27
C ILE A 40 6.26 -10.32 0.30
N HIS A 41 6.95 -10.78 1.34
CA HIS A 41 6.61 -12.06 1.99
C HIS A 41 5.18 -12.06 2.55
N ILE A 42 4.74 -10.99 3.21
CA ILE A 42 3.35 -10.88 3.70
C ILE A 42 2.34 -10.95 2.56
N ILE A 43 2.63 -10.33 1.40
CA ILE A 43 1.76 -10.40 0.22
C ILE A 43 1.70 -11.83 -0.30
N ILE A 44 2.84 -12.49 -0.49
CA ILE A 44 2.91 -13.88 -0.96
C ILE A 44 2.13 -14.81 -0.03
N GLU A 45 2.38 -14.73 1.27
CA GLU A 45 1.68 -15.53 2.28
C GLU A 45 0.16 -15.28 2.25
N THR A 46 -0.24 -14.00 2.17
CA THR A 46 -1.67 -13.65 2.12
C THR A 46 -2.35 -14.18 0.86
N LEU A 47 -1.69 -14.11 -0.29
CA LEU A 47 -2.19 -14.66 -1.55
C LEU A 47 -2.31 -16.18 -1.47
N GLN A 48 -1.32 -16.87 -0.90
CA GLN A 48 -1.33 -18.31 -0.67
C GLN A 48 -2.49 -18.75 0.25
N GLU A 49 -2.82 -17.94 1.25
CA GLU A 49 -3.95 -18.20 2.15
C GLU A 49 -5.31 -17.95 1.47
N MET A 50 -5.41 -16.91 0.64
CA MET A 50 -6.67 -16.46 0.06
C MET A 50 -7.08 -17.24 -1.21
N LEU A 51 -6.11 -17.72 -1.97
CA LEU A 51 -6.38 -18.49 -3.18
C LEU A 51 -6.75 -19.94 -2.82
N PRO A 52 -7.83 -20.49 -3.42
CA PRO A 52 -8.16 -21.90 -3.27
C PRO A 52 -7.09 -22.79 -3.87
N ASP A 53 -6.95 -24.03 -3.38
CA ASP A 53 -5.94 -24.97 -3.88
C ASP A 53 -6.13 -25.35 -5.35
N SER A 54 -7.35 -25.19 -5.87
CA SER A 54 -7.68 -25.40 -7.28
C SER A 54 -7.27 -24.25 -8.21
N ASP A 55 -6.88 -23.10 -7.65
CA ASP A 55 -6.47 -21.94 -8.48
C ASP A 55 -5.06 -22.16 -9.03
N PRO A 56 -4.88 -22.19 -10.36
CA PRO A 56 -3.57 -22.44 -10.97
C PRO A 56 -2.53 -21.36 -10.64
N ARG A 57 -2.96 -20.15 -10.31
CA ARG A 57 -2.06 -19.04 -9.91
C ARG A 57 -1.32 -19.35 -8.62
N LYS A 58 -1.94 -20.12 -7.70
CA LYS A 58 -1.38 -20.45 -6.40
C LYS A 58 -0.02 -21.15 -6.50
N ALA A 59 0.15 -22.05 -7.44
CA ALA A 59 1.39 -22.78 -7.65
C ALA A 59 2.58 -21.89 -8.05
N HIS A 60 2.30 -20.74 -8.66
CA HIS A 60 3.30 -19.81 -9.16
C HIS A 60 3.61 -18.67 -8.17
N ILE A 61 2.76 -18.45 -7.16
CA ILE A 61 2.94 -17.40 -6.17
C ILE A 61 3.82 -17.89 -5.02
N ASN A 62 5.12 -17.72 -5.16
CA ASN A 62 6.11 -18.15 -4.18
C ASN A 62 7.32 -17.20 -4.17
N ASN A 63 8.34 -17.51 -3.36
CA ASN A 63 9.53 -16.68 -3.21
C ASN A 63 10.41 -16.63 -4.47
N ASP A 64 10.24 -17.53 -5.44
CA ASP A 64 10.99 -17.51 -6.70
C ASP A 64 10.63 -16.31 -7.58
N LEU A 65 9.52 -15.62 -7.29
CA LEU A 65 9.15 -14.35 -7.92
C LEU A 65 10.01 -13.18 -7.47
N ILE A 66 10.79 -13.34 -6.39
CA ILE A 66 11.58 -12.25 -5.83
C ILE A 66 12.86 -12.08 -6.65
N THR A 67 12.99 -10.92 -7.30
CA THR A 67 14.21 -10.54 -8.03
C THR A 67 14.85 -9.33 -7.37
N TYR A 68 16.14 -9.47 -7.01
CA TYR A 68 16.89 -8.35 -6.45
C TYR A 68 17.48 -7.53 -7.59
N VAL A 69 17.28 -6.22 -7.51
CA VAL A 69 17.79 -5.25 -8.48
C VAL A 69 18.66 -4.22 -7.78
N GLU A 70 19.50 -3.51 -8.55
CA GLU A 70 20.26 -2.39 -8.00
C GLU A 70 19.31 -1.28 -7.54
N ASP A 71 19.56 -0.77 -6.34
CA ASP A 71 18.72 0.28 -5.78
C ASP A 71 19.01 1.64 -6.47
N ARG A 72 17.99 2.48 -6.56
CA ARG A 72 18.14 3.81 -7.13
C ARG A 72 19.05 4.68 -6.26
N LYS A 73 19.87 5.52 -6.89
CA LYS A 73 20.75 6.45 -6.20
C LYS A 73 19.95 7.47 -5.40
N GLY A 74 20.33 7.66 -4.12
CA GLY A 74 19.65 8.60 -3.22
C GLY A 74 18.34 8.09 -2.65
N HIS A 75 18.08 6.78 -2.70
CA HIS A 75 16.89 6.19 -2.08
C HIS A 75 16.97 6.29 -0.55
N ASP A 76 15.89 6.74 0.07
CA ASP A 76 15.80 6.81 1.52
C ASP A 76 15.79 5.41 2.12
N ARG A 77 16.63 5.22 3.11
CA ARG A 77 16.83 3.92 3.75
C ARG A 77 15.65 3.49 4.64
N ARG A 78 14.87 4.46 5.13
CA ARG A 78 13.78 4.24 6.06
C ARG A 78 12.78 5.39 6.01
N TYR A 79 11.52 5.05 5.98
CA TYR A 79 10.42 5.98 6.21
C TYR A 79 9.80 5.66 7.57
N ALA A 80 9.92 6.62 8.50
CA ALA A 80 9.35 6.52 9.83
C ALA A 80 8.59 7.81 10.13
N ILE A 81 7.33 7.67 10.55
CA ILE A 81 6.46 8.80 10.84
C ILE A 81 5.94 8.65 12.26
N ALA A 82 6.14 9.68 13.11
CA ALA A 82 5.62 9.74 14.46
C ALA A 82 4.24 10.41 14.47
N PRO A 83 3.15 9.66 14.69
CA PRO A 83 1.79 10.20 14.74
C PRO A 83 1.32 10.58 16.16
N ASP A 84 2.24 10.63 17.13
CA ASP A 84 1.89 10.83 18.54
C ASP A 84 1.15 12.15 18.80
N LYS A 85 1.53 13.22 18.10
CA LYS A 85 0.90 14.52 18.22
C LYS A 85 -0.57 14.51 17.78
N ILE A 86 -0.89 13.92 16.62
CA ILE A 86 -2.27 13.84 16.13
C ILE A 86 -3.13 12.99 17.07
N LYS A 87 -2.57 11.93 17.62
CA LYS A 87 -3.25 11.09 18.62
C LYS A 87 -3.53 11.87 19.91
N ALA A 88 -2.53 12.58 20.42
CA ALA A 88 -2.65 13.31 21.69
C ALA A 88 -3.61 14.49 21.60
N GLU A 89 -3.60 15.23 20.50
CA GLU A 89 -4.35 16.49 20.36
C GLU A 89 -5.75 16.31 19.77
N ILE A 90 -5.92 15.31 18.88
CA ILE A 90 -7.17 15.10 18.11
C ILE A 90 -7.79 13.73 18.38
N GLY A 91 -7.07 12.83 19.07
CA GLY A 91 -7.54 11.47 19.34
C GLY A 91 -7.50 10.51 18.13
N TRP A 92 -6.93 10.96 17.01
CA TRP A 92 -6.84 10.10 15.82
C TRP A 92 -5.77 9.03 15.98
N TYR A 93 -6.08 7.82 15.56
CA TYR A 93 -5.15 6.71 15.43
C TYR A 93 -5.56 5.79 14.25
N PRO A 94 -4.62 5.03 13.67
CA PRO A 94 -4.95 4.09 12.60
C PRO A 94 -5.74 2.89 13.16
N GLU A 95 -6.95 2.67 12.65
CA GLU A 95 -7.83 1.57 13.08
C GLU A 95 -7.50 0.25 12.40
N THR A 96 -6.94 0.30 11.18
CA THR A 96 -6.62 -0.89 10.40
C THR A 96 -5.12 -1.15 10.42
N MET A 97 -4.72 -2.26 11.02
CA MET A 97 -3.32 -2.71 11.01
C MET A 97 -2.90 -3.24 9.64
N PHE A 98 -1.60 -3.21 9.35
CA PHE A 98 -1.07 -3.54 8.01
C PHE A 98 -1.52 -4.92 7.51
N LYS A 99 -1.42 -5.96 8.34
CA LYS A 99 -1.79 -7.33 7.95
C LYS A 99 -3.27 -7.45 7.56
N GLU A 100 -4.12 -6.74 8.26
CA GLU A 100 -5.56 -6.68 7.92
C GLU A 100 -5.78 -5.82 6.67
N GLY A 101 -5.10 -4.68 6.59
CA GLY A 101 -5.19 -3.76 5.46
C GLY A 101 -4.76 -4.38 4.15
N ILE A 102 -3.62 -5.09 4.13
CA ILE A 102 -3.14 -5.75 2.92
C ILE A 102 -4.09 -6.86 2.46
N ARG A 103 -4.69 -7.61 3.38
CA ARG A 103 -5.69 -8.63 3.06
C ARG A 103 -6.94 -8.03 2.42
N LYS A 104 -7.44 -6.91 2.96
CA LYS A 104 -8.57 -6.16 2.36
C LYS A 104 -8.21 -5.62 0.97
N THR A 105 -6.99 -5.15 0.79
CA THR A 105 -6.50 -4.65 -0.50
C THR A 105 -6.44 -5.76 -1.53
N ILE A 106 -5.88 -6.92 -1.19
CA ILE A 106 -5.81 -8.09 -2.08
C ILE A 106 -7.22 -8.57 -2.44
N ALA A 107 -8.15 -8.68 -1.46
CA ALA A 107 -9.53 -9.04 -1.73
C ALA A 107 -10.19 -8.08 -2.73
N TRP A 108 -9.94 -6.78 -2.57
CA TRP A 108 -10.46 -5.78 -3.49
C TRP A 108 -9.95 -6.00 -4.93
N TYR A 109 -8.67 -6.32 -5.11
CA TYR A 109 -8.11 -6.61 -6.44
C TYR A 109 -8.75 -7.84 -7.08
N PHE A 110 -9.04 -8.88 -6.30
CA PHE A 110 -9.75 -10.05 -6.81
C PHE A 110 -11.20 -9.74 -7.23
N GLU A 111 -11.87 -8.84 -6.52
CA GLU A 111 -13.22 -8.40 -6.86
C GLU A 111 -13.26 -7.44 -8.06
N HIS A 112 -12.12 -6.87 -8.48
CA HIS A 112 -12.02 -5.83 -9.50
C HIS A 112 -10.97 -6.16 -10.58
N GLU A 113 -10.96 -7.40 -11.05
CA GLU A 113 -10.03 -7.87 -12.09
C GLU A 113 -10.16 -7.05 -13.39
N ASP A 114 -11.37 -6.66 -13.78
CA ASP A 114 -11.60 -5.83 -14.97
C ASP A 114 -10.92 -4.46 -14.85
N TRP A 115 -10.98 -3.84 -13.67
CA TRP A 115 -10.28 -2.59 -13.41
C TRP A 115 -8.76 -2.77 -13.53
N MET A 116 -8.23 -3.83 -12.94
CA MET A 116 -6.81 -4.15 -12.99
C MET A 116 -6.34 -4.37 -14.43
N ASN A 117 -7.11 -5.14 -15.21
CA ASN A 117 -6.83 -5.39 -16.62
C ASN A 117 -6.84 -4.10 -17.45
N ASN A 118 -7.78 -3.19 -17.21
CA ASN A 118 -7.85 -1.90 -17.91
C ASN A 118 -6.64 -1.00 -17.58
N VAL A 119 -6.16 -1.00 -16.34
CA VAL A 119 -4.98 -0.21 -15.94
C VAL A 119 -3.69 -0.79 -16.50
N THR A 120 -3.60 -2.12 -16.61
CA THR A 120 -2.37 -2.81 -17.07
C THR A 120 -2.31 -3.02 -18.59
N SER A 121 -3.44 -2.87 -19.31
CA SER A 121 -3.57 -3.18 -20.74
C SER A 121 -3.07 -2.09 -21.68
N GLY A 122 -1.83 -1.73 -21.66
CA GLY A 122 -1.23 -1.03 -22.80
C GLY A 122 -0.66 0.36 -22.55
N ASP A 123 -1.37 1.31 -21.97
CA ASP A 123 -0.84 2.66 -21.76
C ASP A 123 0.22 2.70 -20.64
N TYR A 124 0.07 1.85 -19.63
CA TYR A 124 1.07 1.72 -18.57
C TYR A 124 2.38 1.08 -19.07
N GLN A 125 2.30 0.07 -19.94
CA GLN A 125 3.49 -0.54 -20.54
C GLN A 125 4.23 0.43 -21.47
N LYS A 126 3.51 1.23 -22.25
CA LYS A 126 4.13 2.31 -23.04
C LYS A 126 4.87 3.29 -22.15
N TYR A 127 4.21 3.79 -21.12
CA TYR A 127 4.83 4.71 -20.16
C TYR A 127 6.05 4.09 -19.48
N TYR A 128 5.99 2.81 -19.08
CA TYR A 128 7.09 2.10 -18.45
C TYR A 128 8.29 1.97 -19.39
N ASN A 129 8.07 1.58 -20.64
CA ASN A 129 9.13 1.45 -21.64
C ASN A 129 9.77 2.80 -21.95
N GLU A 130 9.00 3.86 -22.14
CA GLU A 130 9.51 5.22 -22.36
C GLU A 130 10.36 5.73 -21.18
N MET A 131 10.02 5.39 -19.95
CA MET A 131 10.73 5.87 -18.76
C MET A 131 11.95 5.04 -18.37
N TYR A 132 11.99 3.74 -18.70
CA TYR A 132 12.97 2.80 -18.15
C TYR A 132 13.77 2.02 -19.19
N GLU A 133 13.29 1.86 -20.42
CA GLU A 133 13.98 1.10 -21.48
C GLU A 133 14.72 1.97 -22.51
N GLU A 134 14.44 3.26 -22.60
CA GLU A 134 15.09 4.20 -23.51
C GLU A 134 16.25 5.01 -22.85
N LYS A 135 17.00 4.38 -21.94
CA LYS A 135 18.21 5.02 -21.38
C LYS A 135 19.43 4.15 -21.55
#